data_c778668754e57fb52037f08ff13a13fb
#
_entry.id   c778668754e57fb52037f08ff13a13fb
#
_cell.length_a   1.000
_cell.length_b   1.000
_cell.length_c   1.000
_cell.angle_alpha   90.00
_cell.angle_beta   90.00
_cell.angle_gamma   90.00
#
_symmetry.space_group_name_H-M   'P 1'
#
loop_
_entity.id
_entity.type
_entity.pdbx_description
1 polymer ?
#
loop_
_entity_poly.entity_id
_entity_poly.type
_entity_poly.pdbx_seq_one_letter_code
_entity_poly.pdbx_strand_id
1 'polypeptide(L)'
;MSERPQKKKRFRSVSIYWLLPNILTVAGFASGLTALRFAMDGRWAGVIILISVAAVFDALDGRTARRFQTSSAFGAALDSLSDLVVFGVVPALCLYIWALQDAGTMAWWATLFYAVSIALRLARFDSELPDPPDSVSYTHLTLPTIYSV
;
A
#
# COMPACT_ATOMS: atom_id res chain seq x y z
N MET A 1 22.40 24.00 -41.12
CA MET A 1 21.60 22.82 -40.74
C MET A 1 22.31 22.17 -39.59
N SER A 2 21.78 22.39 -38.36
CA SER A 2 22.38 21.89 -37.12
C SER A 2 21.56 20.70 -36.68
N GLU A 3 22.11 19.48 -36.75
CA GLU A 3 21.49 18.26 -36.27
C GLU A 3 21.49 18.26 -34.76
N ARG A 4 20.29 18.22 -34.17
CA ARG A 4 20.13 18.01 -32.72
C ARG A 4 20.45 16.56 -32.38
N PRO A 5 21.36 16.27 -31.42
CA PRO A 5 21.66 14.90 -31.02
C PRO A 5 20.43 14.26 -30.38
N GLN A 6 19.99 13.17 -30.94
CA GLN A 6 18.95 12.28 -30.40
C GLN A 6 19.42 11.72 -29.06
N LYS A 7 18.76 12.12 -27.96
CA LYS A 7 18.96 11.49 -26.66
C LYS A 7 18.52 10.03 -26.73
N LYS A 8 19.47 9.11 -26.85
CA LYS A 8 19.24 7.67 -26.68
C LYS A 8 18.60 7.45 -25.30
N LYS A 9 17.34 7.00 -25.28
CA LYS A 9 16.69 6.47 -24.08
C LYS A 9 17.52 5.26 -23.62
N ARG A 10 18.36 5.46 -22.62
CA ARG A 10 19.01 4.37 -21.90
C ARG A 10 17.91 3.57 -21.22
N PHE A 11 17.61 2.38 -21.71
CA PHE A 11 16.87 1.38 -20.97
C PHE A 11 17.64 1.14 -19.66
N ARG A 12 17.15 1.73 -18.57
CA ARG A 12 17.69 1.52 -17.23
C ARG A 12 17.41 0.06 -16.94
N SER A 13 18.43 -0.78 -16.90
CA SER A 13 18.29 -2.16 -16.41
C SER A 13 17.66 -2.08 -15.03
N VAL A 14 16.41 -2.52 -14.92
CA VAL A 14 15.69 -2.57 -13.64
C VAL A 14 16.45 -3.57 -12.79
N SER A 15 17.22 -3.07 -11.81
CA SER A 15 17.96 -3.93 -10.90
C SER A 15 16.94 -4.80 -10.16
N ILE A 16 17.17 -6.10 -10.12
CA ILE A 16 16.32 -7.07 -9.43
C ILE A 16 16.07 -6.69 -7.97
N TYR A 17 17.03 -5.98 -7.37
CA TYR A 17 16.95 -5.43 -6.01
C TYR A 17 15.83 -4.38 -5.82
N TRP A 18 15.39 -3.76 -6.90
CA TRP A 18 14.28 -2.79 -6.88
C TRP A 18 12.91 -3.47 -6.85
N LEU A 19 12.82 -4.70 -7.37
CA LEU A 19 11.58 -5.50 -7.33
C LEU A 19 11.39 -6.25 -6.01
N LEU A 20 12.45 -6.50 -5.25
CA LEU A 20 12.42 -7.35 -4.06
C LEU A 20 11.40 -6.87 -3.00
N PRO A 21 11.37 -5.59 -2.57
CA PRO A 21 10.36 -5.13 -1.62
C PRO A 21 8.94 -5.33 -2.16
N ASN A 22 8.67 -4.97 -3.41
CA ASN A 22 7.34 -5.13 -4.00
C ASN A 22 6.88 -6.60 -4.05
N ILE A 23 7.80 -7.55 -4.24
CA ILE A 23 7.48 -8.99 -4.21
C ILE A 23 7.11 -9.42 -2.80
N LEU A 24 7.81 -8.92 -1.77
CA LEU A 24 7.49 -9.21 -0.37
C LEU A 24 6.12 -8.64 0.01
N THR A 25 5.82 -7.40 -0.37
CA THR A 25 4.50 -6.77 -0.16
C THR A 25 3.39 -7.61 -0.81
N VAL A 26 3.57 -8.02 -2.07
CA VAL A 26 2.58 -8.87 -2.77
C VAL A 26 2.42 -10.24 -2.10
N ALA A 27 3.52 -10.83 -1.60
CA ALA A 27 3.46 -12.10 -0.87
C ALA A 27 2.70 -11.94 0.46
N GLY A 28 2.94 -10.87 1.20
CA GLY A 28 2.18 -10.50 2.41
C GLY A 28 0.69 -10.31 2.12
N PHE A 29 0.38 -9.55 1.08
CA PHE A 29 -0.99 -9.33 0.62
C PHE A 29 -1.71 -10.65 0.27
N ALA A 30 -1.06 -11.51 -0.52
CA ALA A 30 -1.60 -12.83 -0.88
C ALA A 30 -1.81 -13.73 0.35
N SER A 31 -0.90 -13.67 1.33
CA SER A 31 -1.03 -14.39 2.61
C SER A 31 -2.25 -13.89 3.40
N GLY A 32 -2.45 -12.57 3.50
CA GLY A 32 -3.62 -11.98 4.15
C GLY A 32 -4.94 -12.38 3.49
N LEU A 33 -5.03 -12.31 2.16
CA LEU A 33 -6.22 -12.77 1.44
C LEU A 33 -6.47 -14.28 1.61
N THR A 34 -5.41 -15.08 1.68
CA THR A 34 -5.52 -16.51 1.95
C THR A 34 -6.03 -16.77 3.37
N ALA A 35 -5.67 -15.93 4.35
CA ALA A 35 -6.21 -16.00 5.70
C ALA A 35 -7.73 -15.84 5.72
N LEU A 36 -8.28 -14.91 4.92
CA LEU A 36 -9.73 -14.74 4.78
C LEU A 36 -10.40 -16.01 4.22
N ARG A 37 -9.77 -16.68 3.24
CA ARG A 37 -10.23 -17.95 2.71
C ARG A 37 -10.30 -19.03 3.81
N PHE A 38 -9.25 -19.11 4.65
CA PHE A 38 -9.20 -20.04 5.79
C PHE A 38 -10.26 -19.73 6.85
N ALA A 39 -10.59 -18.44 7.06
CA ALA A 39 -11.66 -18.03 7.96
C ALA A 39 -13.03 -18.54 7.47
N MET A 40 -13.30 -18.44 6.15
CA MET A 40 -14.52 -18.97 5.55
C MET A 40 -14.64 -20.49 5.68
N ASP A 41 -13.52 -21.20 5.73
CA ASP A 41 -13.47 -22.65 5.94
C ASP A 41 -13.45 -23.04 7.43
N GLY A 42 -13.53 -22.07 8.36
CA GLY A 42 -13.50 -22.29 9.82
C GLY A 42 -12.12 -22.71 10.38
N ARG A 43 -11.05 -22.56 9.61
CA ARG A 43 -9.68 -23.00 9.97
C ARG A 43 -8.90 -21.91 10.70
N TRP A 44 -9.34 -21.57 11.90
CA TRP A 44 -8.84 -20.40 12.67
C TRP A 44 -7.35 -20.43 12.99
N ALA A 45 -6.77 -21.59 13.27
CA ALA A 45 -5.32 -21.72 13.46
C ALA A 45 -4.56 -21.27 12.21
N GLY A 46 -5.04 -21.64 11.03
CA GLY A 46 -4.47 -21.20 9.75
C GLY A 46 -4.61 -19.70 9.52
N VAL A 47 -5.72 -19.09 9.94
CA VAL A 47 -5.93 -17.63 9.88
C VAL A 47 -4.85 -16.89 10.67
N ILE A 48 -4.62 -17.30 11.93
CA ILE A 48 -3.63 -16.66 12.78
C ILE A 48 -2.22 -16.78 12.19
N ILE A 49 -1.87 -17.98 11.72
CA ILE A 49 -0.55 -18.22 11.09
C ILE A 49 -0.37 -17.33 9.85
N LEU A 50 -1.36 -17.27 8.97
CA LEU A 50 -1.26 -16.54 7.71
C LEU A 50 -1.21 -15.01 7.91
N ILE A 51 -1.96 -14.47 8.88
CA ILE A 51 -1.87 -13.04 9.24
C ILE A 51 -0.50 -12.75 9.88
N SER A 52 0.03 -13.65 10.71
CA SER A 52 1.37 -13.49 11.28
C SER A 52 2.47 -13.52 10.22
N VAL A 53 2.33 -14.40 9.23
CA VAL A 53 3.25 -14.47 8.07
C VAL A 53 3.17 -13.18 7.25
N ALA A 54 1.96 -12.67 7.01
CA ALA A 54 1.80 -11.39 6.32
C ALA A 54 2.49 -10.23 7.06
N ALA A 55 2.36 -10.16 8.39
CA ALA A 55 3.03 -9.16 9.21
C ALA A 55 4.57 -9.28 9.17
N VAL A 56 5.10 -10.49 9.05
CA VAL A 56 6.54 -10.69 8.87
C VAL A 56 7.01 -10.18 7.51
N PHE A 57 6.26 -10.45 6.43
CA PHE A 57 6.58 -9.95 5.10
C PHE A 57 6.57 -8.42 5.05
N ASP A 58 5.56 -7.77 5.63
CA ASP A 58 5.45 -6.33 5.77
C ASP A 58 6.66 -5.73 6.54
N ALA A 59 7.03 -6.32 7.67
CA ALA A 59 8.21 -5.88 8.41
C ALA A 59 9.53 -6.05 7.63
N LEU A 60 9.61 -7.05 6.75
CA LEU A 60 10.79 -7.32 5.93
C LEU A 60 10.88 -6.38 4.72
N ASP A 61 9.77 -6.10 4.02
CA ASP A 61 9.76 -5.19 2.87
C ASP A 61 10.07 -3.75 3.29
N GLY A 62 9.48 -3.27 4.39
CA GLY A 62 9.78 -1.96 4.96
C GLY A 62 11.25 -1.81 5.38
N ARG A 63 11.88 -2.86 5.92
CA ARG A 63 13.32 -2.86 6.22
C ARG A 63 14.16 -2.88 4.97
N THR A 64 13.77 -3.67 3.98
CA THR A 64 14.46 -3.84 2.70
C THR A 64 14.43 -2.54 1.91
N ALA A 65 13.26 -1.91 1.79
CA ALA A 65 13.09 -0.62 1.10
C ALA A 65 13.99 0.47 1.70
N ARG A 66 14.05 0.57 3.03
CA ARG A 66 14.92 1.53 3.74
C ARG A 66 16.41 1.25 3.55
N ARG A 67 16.82 -0.02 3.55
CA ARG A 67 18.22 -0.42 3.43
C ARG A 67 18.77 -0.17 2.02
N PHE A 68 17.95 -0.36 0.99
CA PHE A 68 18.38 -0.23 -0.41
C PHE A 68 18.05 1.12 -1.03
N GLN A 69 17.40 2.04 -0.28
CA GLN A 69 16.95 3.35 -0.78
C GLN A 69 16.15 3.24 -2.10
N THR A 70 15.36 2.17 -2.20
CA THR A 70 14.60 1.81 -3.41
C THR A 70 13.12 2.16 -3.31
N SER A 71 12.76 3.12 -2.43
CA SER A 71 11.38 3.57 -2.31
C SER A 71 10.92 4.23 -3.61
N SER A 72 9.98 3.59 -4.30
CA SER A 72 9.25 4.19 -5.42
C SER A 72 7.88 4.64 -4.97
N ALA A 73 7.32 5.67 -5.61
CA ALA A 73 5.94 6.09 -5.34
C ALA A 73 4.93 4.93 -5.52
N PHE A 74 5.17 4.07 -6.51
CA PHE A 74 4.37 2.86 -6.73
C PHE A 74 4.50 1.86 -5.57
N GLY A 75 5.73 1.61 -5.10
CA GLY A 75 5.98 0.69 -3.98
C GLY A 75 5.32 1.18 -2.69
N ALA A 76 5.42 2.47 -2.38
CA ALA A 76 4.78 3.07 -1.21
C ALA A 76 3.25 2.97 -1.29
N ALA A 77 2.65 3.26 -2.44
CA ALA A 77 1.20 3.12 -2.62
C ALA A 77 0.74 1.65 -2.50
N LEU A 78 1.53 0.70 -3.05
CA LEU A 78 1.24 -0.73 -2.94
C LEU A 78 1.29 -1.20 -1.49
N ASP A 79 2.29 -0.74 -0.74
CA ASP A 79 2.48 -1.02 0.69
C ASP A 79 1.28 -0.52 1.50
N SER A 80 0.92 0.77 1.38
CA SER A 80 -0.24 1.35 2.07
C SER A 80 -1.56 0.63 1.74
N LEU A 81 -1.79 0.24 0.47
CA LEU A 81 -2.97 -0.52 0.07
C LEU A 81 -2.95 -1.94 0.65
N SER A 82 -1.79 -2.59 0.66
CA SER A 82 -1.61 -3.91 1.26
C SER A 82 -1.90 -3.88 2.76
N ASP A 83 -1.37 -2.91 3.48
CA ASP A 83 -1.59 -2.72 4.91
C ASP A 83 -3.06 -2.51 5.25
N LEU A 84 -3.74 -1.66 4.47
CA LEU A 84 -5.17 -1.45 4.66
C LEU A 84 -5.95 -2.75 4.56
N VAL A 85 -5.66 -3.57 3.55
CA VAL A 85 -6.39 -4.82 3.34
C VAL A 85 -6.00 -5.85 4.39
N VAL A 86 -4.71 -6.08 4.60
CA VAL A 86 -4.19 -7.18 5.46
C VAL A 86 -4.42 -6.90 6.93
N PHE A 87 -4.27 -5.67 7.39
CA PHE A 87 -4.39 -5.31 8.81
C PHE A 87 -5.69 -4.57 9.15
N GLY A 88 -6.40 -4.07 8.15
CA GLY A 88 -7.70 -3.42 8.31
C GLY A 88 -8.86 -4.34 7.95
N VAL A 89 -8.99 -4.67 6.68
CA VAL A 89 -10.18 -5.36 6.14
C VAL A 89 -10.21 -6.84 6.54
N VAL A 90 -9.10 -7.57 6.36
CA VAL A 90 -9.05 -9.02 6.63
C VAL A 90 -9.34 -9.34 8.09
N PRO A 91 -8.71 -8.72 9.11
CA PRO A 91 -9.03 -8.99 10.51
C PRO A 91 -10.47 -8.63 10.87
N ALA A 92 -11.00 -7.52 10.33
CA ALA A 92 -12.38 -7.12 10.53
C ALA A 92 -13.38 -8.20 10.05
N LEU A 93 -13.17 -8.68 8.82
CA LEU A 93 -14.00 -9.74 8.24
C LEU A 93 -13.81 -11.09 8.94
N CYS A 94 -12.58 -11.44 9.31
CA CYS A 94 -12.34 -12.66 10.08
C CYS A 94 -13.06 -12.63 11.43
N LEU A 95 -13.05 -11.50 12.14
CA LEU A 95 -13.77 -11.34 13.40
C LEU A 95 -15.28 -11.40 13.19
N TYR A 96 -15.79 -10.80 12.12
CA TYR A 96 -17.20 -10.87 11.75
C TYR A 96 -17.63 -12.33 11.53
N ILE A 97 -16.88 -13.08 10.72
CA ILE A 97 -17.17 -14.48 10.42
C ILE A 97 -17.08 -15.35 11.67
N TRP A 98 -16.11 -15.05 12.56
CA TRP A 98 -15.87 -15.88 13.74
C TRP A 98 -16.92 -15.70 14.85
N ALA A 99 -17.30 -14.47 15.13
CA ALA A 99 -18.06 -14.18 16.37
C ALA A 99 -19.28 -13.28 16.14
N LEU A 100 -19.40 -12.59 15.02
CA LEU A 100 -20.37 -11.51 14.86
C LEU A 100 -21.44 -11.80 13.82
N GLN A 101 -21.32 -12.86 13.01
CA GLN A 101 -22.28 -13.13 11.93
C GLN A 101 -23.72 -13.35 12.42
N ASP A 102 -23.89 -13.89 13.62
CA ASP A 102 -25.20 -14.14 14.23
C ASP A 102 -25.74 -12.97 15.06
N ALA A 103 -24.95 -11.91 15.21
CA ALA A 103 -25.33 -10.72 16.01
C ALA A 103 -26.15 -9.68 15.21
N GLY A 104 -26.57 -10.02 14.00
CA GLY A 104 -27.46 -9.21 13.17
C GLY A 104 -26.79 -8.03 12.48
N THR A 105 -27.59 -7.15 11.92
CA THR A 105 -27.15 -6.04 11.05
C THR A 105 -26.21 -5.04 11.76
N MET A 106 -26.38 -4.85 13.06
CA MET A 106 -25.50 -3.93 13.83
C MET A 106 -24.06 -4.40 13.87
N ALA A 107 -23.83 -5.71 13.93
CA ALA A 107 -22.48 -6.27 13.88
C ALA A 107 -21.77 -5.99 12.56
N TRP A 108 -22.50 -6.04 11.45
CA TRP A 108 -21.98 -5.66 10.15
C TRP A 108 -21.56 -4.18 10.10
N TRP A 109 -22.40 -3.28 10.62
CA TRP A 109 -22.05 -1.86 10.68
C TRP A 109 -20.83 -1.58 11.56
N ALA A 110 -20.68 -2.29 12.68
CA ALA A 110 -19.51 -2.19 13.53
C ALA A 110 -18.23 -2.65 12.80
N THR A 111 -18.31 -3.74 12.04
CA THR A 111 -17.20 -4.25 11.21
C THR A 111 -16.79 -3.24 10.13
N LEU A 112 -17.75 -2.66 9.44
CA LEU A 112 -17.50 -1.62 8.44
C LEU A 112 -16.88 -0.37 9.08
N PHE A 113 -17.41 0.08 10.22
CA PHE A 113 -16.89 1.25 10.93
C PHE A 113 -15.42 1.04 11.34
N TYR A 114 -15.07 -0.14 11.82
CA TYR A 114 -13.69 -0.48 12.15
C TYR A 114 -12.78 -0.41 10.91
N ALA A 115 -13.16 -1.07 9.81
CA ALA A 115 -12.37 -1.06 8.58
C ALA A 115 -12.18 0.35 8.01
N VAL A 116 -13.26 1.15 7.98
CA VAL A 116 -13.22 2.55 7.52
C VAL A 116 -12.35 3.42 8.42
N SER A 117 -12.41 3.21 9.74
CA SER A 117 -11.57 3.96 10.69
C SER A 117 -10.08 3.72 10.46
N ILE A 118 -9.68 2.47 10.16
CA ILE A 118 -8.29 2.15 9.79
C ILE A 118 -7.93 2.79 8.47
N ALA A 119 -8.82 2.74 7.45
CA ALA A 119 -8.59 3.38 6.17
C ALA A 119 -8.32 4.88 6.30
N LEU A 120 -9.16 5.58 7.07
CA LEU A 120 -9.01 7.02 7.32
C LEU A 120 -7.72 7.35 8.08
N ARG A 121 -7.36 6.52 9.07
CA ARG A 121 -6.10 6.67 9.78
C ARG A 121 -4.90 6.54 8.85
N LEU A 122 -4.91 5.52 7.99
CA LEU A 122 -3.82 5.26 7.05
C LEU A 122 -3.71 6.37 6.01
N ALA A 123 -4.85 6.80 5.43
CA ALA A 123 -4.90 7.91 4.47
C ALA A 123 -4.36 9.22 5.07
N ARG A 124 -4.65 9.49 6.35
CA ARG A 124 -4.09 10.65 7.03
C ARG A 124 -2.57 10.54 7.18
N PHE A 125 -2.06 9.38 7.54
CA PHE A 125 -0.61 9.15 7.64
C PHE A 125 0.08 9.36 6.29
N ASP A 126 -0.48 8.83 5.21
CA ASP A 126 0.05 8.98 3.84
C ASP A 126 0.07 10.45 3.39
N SER A 127 -0.95 11.23 3.77
CA SER A 127 -1.04 12.65 3.42
C SER A 127 -0.06 13.56 4.19
N GLU A 128 0.48 13.09 5.32
CA GLU A 128 1.46 13.82 6.12
C GLU A 128 2.91 13.53 5.71
N LEU A 129 3.14 12.53 4.83
CA LEU A 129 4.47 12.27 4.29
C LEU A 129 4.85 13.37 3.29
N PRO A 130 6.08 13.96 3.39
CA PRO A 130 6.54 14.94 2.41
C PRO A 130 6.57 14.30 1.02
N ASP A 131 6.12 15.05 0.02
CA ASP A 131 6.23 14.66 -1.38
C ASP A 131 7.67 14.22 -1.70
N PRO A 132 7.89 13.12 -2.44
CA PRO A 132 9.21 12.73 -2.86
C PRO A 132 9.87 13.87 -3.64
N PRO A 133 11.19 14.12 -3.48
CA PRO A 133 11.90 15.27 -4.02
C PRO A 133 11.85 15.42 -5.55
N ASP A 134 11.29 14.46 -6.26
CA ASP A 134 11.13 14.44 -7.72
C ASP A 134 9.73 14.87 -8.21
N SER A 135 8.81 15.22 -7.31
CA SER A 135 7.56 15.88 -7.69
C SER A 135 7.85 17.35 -8.02
N VAL A 136 8.23 17.58 -9.27
CA VAL A 136 8.34 18.95 -9.80
C VAL A 136 6.95 19.56 -9.75
N SER A 137 6.76 20.41 -8.74
CA SER A 137 5.53 21.20 -8.59
C SER A 137 5.43 22.14 -9.80
N TYR A 138 4.56 21.81 -10.76
CA TYR A 138 4.21 22.68 -11.87
C TYR A 138 3.32 23.87 -11.45
N THR A 139 3.41 24.32 -10.20
CA THR A 139 2.62 25.44 -9.69
C THR A 139 3.20 26.81 -9.99
N HIS A 140 4.30 26.95 -10.76
CA HIS A 140 4.83 28.23 -11.18
C HIS A 140 4.65 28.51 -12.68
N LEU A 141 3.44 28.34 -13.20
CA LEU A 141 2.97 29.09 -14.34
C LEU A 141 2.38 30.42 -13.83
N THR A 142 3.23 31.31 -13.33
CA THR A 142 2.89 32.72 -13.23
C THR A 142 2.79 33.26 -14.65
N LEU A 143 1.58 33.48 -15.11
CA LEU A 143 1.29 34.29 -16.29
C LEU A 143 1.99 35.65 -16.13
N PRO A 144 2.83 36.06 -17.08
CA PRO A 144 3.34 37.43 -17.09
C PRO A 144 2.13 38.35 -17.34
N THR A 145 1.72 39.08 -16.34
CA THR A 145 0.81 40.23 -16.49
C THR A 145 1.52 41.27 -17.32
N ILE A 146 1.18 41.32 -18.60
CA ILE A 146 1.50 42.45 -19.48
C ILE A 146 0.60 43.61 -19.05
N TYR A 147 1.08 44.49 -18.21
CA TYR A 147 0.58 45.83 -18.14
C TYR A 147 1.61 46.73 -18.87
N SER A 148 1.26 47.13 -20.06
CA SER A 148 1.84 48.30 -20.71
C SER A 148 0.78 49.39 -20.79
N VAL A 149 1.14 50.50 -20.27
CA VAL A 149 0.50 51.82 -20.48
C VAL A 149 0.60 52.20 -21.95
#